data_8135b975092f810f290e67e82962fe3e
#
_entry.id   8135b975092f810f290e67e82962fe3e
#
_cell.length_a   1.000
_cell.length_b   1.000
_cell.length_c   1.000
_cell.angle_alpha   90.00
_cell.angle_beta   90.00
_cell.angle_gamma   90.00
#
_symmetry.space_group_name_H-M   'P 1'
#
loop_
_entity.id
_entity.type
_entity.pdbx_description
1 polymer ?
#
loop_
_entity_poly.entity_id
_entity_poly.type
_entity_poly.pdbx_seq_one_letter_code
_entity_poly.pdbx_strand_id
1 'polypeptide(L)'
;MRKLMILAAAALALTSLEARAQTDLSAYTDANGYLDVQKLTCAQLAGTWQEDADKLMVWYSGWYNGLAKKHFFNVSRGVRLEHEVIVHC
;
A
#
# COMPACT_ATOMS: atom_id res chain seq x y z
N MET A 1 39.08 16.51 5.26
CA MET A 1 37.87 17.25 4.87
C MET A 1 37.15 16.67 3.66
N ARG A 2 37.85 16.37 2.56
CA ARG A 2 37.20 15.79 1.34
C ARG A 2 36.53 14.45 1.57
N LYS A 3 37.08 13.57 2.42
CA LYS A 3 36.52 12.24 2.74
C LYS A 3 35.21 12.33 3.54
N LEU A 4 35.05 13.33 4.39
CA LEU A 4 33.83 13.55 5.17
C LEU A 4 32.68 14.07 4.31
N MET A 5 32.95 14.88 3.31
CA MET A 5 31.94 15.38 2.36
C MET A 5 31.37 14.26 1.49
N ILE A 6 32.18 13.30 1.06
CA ILE A 6 31.75 12.14 0.25
C ILE A 6 30.83 11.22 1.05
N LEU A 7 31.13 10.98 2.34
CA LEU A 7 30.30 10.17 3.23
C LEU A 7 28.93 10.82 3.49
N ALA A 8 28.86 12.13 3.66
CA ALA A 8 27.62 12.86 3.86
C ALA A 8 26.71 12.81 2.63
N ALA A 9 27.28 12.92 1.44
CA ALA A 9 26.54 12.81 0.18
C ALA A 9 25.94 11.42 -0.05
N ALA A 10 26.67 10.35 0.30
CA ALA A 10 26.18 8.98 0.21
C ALA A 10 25.01 8.72 1.17
N ALA A 11 25.07 9.22 2.41
CA ALA A 11 24.00 9.09 3.39
C ALA A 11 22.70 9.79 2.93
N LEU A 12 22.79 10.98 2.35
CA LEU A 12 21.67 11.72 1.80
C LEU A 12 21.02 11.00 0.62
N ALA A 13 21.80 10.38 -0.25
CA ALA A 13 21.28 9.61 -1.39
C ALA A 13 20.47 8.38 -0.93
N LEU A 14 20.92 7.65 0.09
CA LEU A 14 20.20 6.51 0.66
C LEU A 14 18.87 6.93 1.30
N THR A 15 18.83 8.03 2.05
CA THR A 15 17.62 8.58 2.66
C THR A 15 16.60 8.98 1.59
N SER A 16 17.04 9.58 0.49
CA SER A 16 16.18 9.98 -0.61
C SER A 16 15.54 8.79 -1.32
N LEU A 17 16.22 7.66 -1.44
CA LEU A 17 15.69 6.43 -2.03
C LEU A 17 14.58 5.81 -1.16
N GLU A 18 14.72 5.82 0.16
CA GLU A 18 13.69 5.33 1.09
C GLU A 18 12.44 6.19 1.05
N ALA A 19 12.56 7.50 0.93
CA ALA A 19 11.45 8.43 0.88
C ALA A 19 10.56 8.27 -0.37
N ARG A 20 11.02 7.54 -1.41
CA ARG A 20 10.27 7.27 -2.64
C ARG A 20 9.45 6.00 -2.59
N ALA A 21 9.48 5.24 -1.48
CA ALA A 21 8.88 3.90 -1.39
C ALA A 21 7.35 3.91 -1.31
N GLN A 22 6.71 5.05 -0.99
CA GLN A 22 5.28 5.12 -0.77
C GLN A 22 4.59 6.09 -1.73
N THR A 23 3.50 5.61 -2.35
CA THR A 23 2.70 6.36 -3.31
C THR A 23 1.26 6.43 -2.82
N ASP A 24 0.67 7.62 -2.87
CA ASP A 24 -0.74 7.81 -2.55
C ASP A 24 -1.65 7.04 -3.50
N LEU A 25 -2.71 6.47 -2.99
CA LEU A 25 -3.72 5.77 -3.77
C LEU A 25 -4.37 6.67 -4.82
N SER A 26 -4.48 7.96 -4.55
CA SER A 26 -4.98 8.96 -5.47
C SER A 26 -4.21 9.03 -6.78
N ALA A 27 -2.95 8.58 -6.80
CA ALA A 27 -2.15 8.51 -8.02
C ALA A 27 -2.70 7.50 -9.05
N TYR A 28 -3.54 6.57 -8.62
CA TYR A 28 -4.13 5.53 -9.47
C TYR A 28 -5.61 5.75 -9.76
N THR A 29 -6.16 6.90 -9.36
CA THR A 29 -7.55 7.25 -9.61
C THR A 29 -7.72 7.98 -10.94
N ASP A 30 -8.94 7.96 -11.48
CA ASP A 30 -9.31 8.77 -12.61
C ASP A 30 -9.57 10.23 -12.20
N ALA A 31 -9.97 11.09 -13.17
CA ALA A 31 -10.23 12.51 -12.93
C ALA A 31 -11.36 12.76 -11.93
N ASN A 32 -12.24 11.79 -11.71
CA ASN A 32 -13.38 11.89 -10.79
C ASN A 32 -13.09 11.24 -9.43
N GLY A 33 -11.86 10.76 -9.21
CA GLY A 33 -11.44 10.14 -7.95
C GLY A 33 -11.76 8.66 -7.82
N TYR A 34 -12.18 8.00 -8.90
CA TYR A 34 -12.47 6.56 -8.86
C TYR A 34 -11.24 5.72 -9.16
N LEU A 35 -11.04 4.70 -8.35
CA LEU A 35 -10.03 3.68 -8.52
C LEU A 35 -10.66 2.41 -9.05
N ASP A 36 -10.15 1.90 -10.17
CA ASP A 36 -10.56 0.57 -10.63
C ASP A 36 -9.76 -0.51 -9.87
N VAL A 37 -10.38 -1.04 -8.83
CA VAL A 37 -9.75 -2.03 -7.94
C VAL A 37 -9.36 -3.34 -8.65
N GLN A 38 -10.01 -3.67 -9.76
CA GLN A 38 -9.67 -4.85 -10.55
C GLN A 38 -8.37 -4.67 -11.33
N LYS A 39 -7.97 -3.43 -11.59
CA LYS A 39 -6.73 -3.10 -12.30
C LYS A 39 -5.56 -2.80 -11.38
N LEU A 40 -5.80 -2.69 -10.08
CA LEU A 40 -4.75 -2.42 -9.10
C LEU A 40 -3.83 -3.64 -9.01
N THR A 41 -2.52 -3.40 -9.17
CA THR A 41 -1.51 -4.46 -9.08
C THR A 41 -1.08 -4.70 -7.64
N CYS A 42 -0.54 -5.90 -7.39
CA CYS A 42 0.05 -6.25 -6.09
C CYS A 42 1.15 -5.27 -5.69
N ALA A 43 2.01 -4.89 -6.63
CA ALA A 43 3.09 -3.93 -6.39
C ALA A 43 2.56 -2.55 -6.01
N GLN A 44 1.48 -2.09 -6.63
CA GLN A 44 0.83 -0.82 -6.27
C GLN A 44 0.24 -0.87 -4.87
N LEU A 45 -0.42 -1.96 -4.49
CA LEU A 45 -0.94 -2.17 -3.14
C LEU A 45 0.18 -2.16 -2.10
N ALA A 46 1.26 -2.89 -2.35
CA ALA A 46 2.41 -2.95 -1.43
C ALA A 46 3.17 -1.63 -1.33
N GLY A 47 3.14 -0.81 -2.38
CA GLY A 47 3.83 0.49 -2.44
C GLY A 47 3.03 1.68 -1.94
N THR A 48 1.77 1.49 -1.54
CA THR A 48 0.95 2.58 -1.01
C THR A 48 1.13 2.76 0.50
N TRP A 49 0.56 3.83 1.05
CA TRP A 49 0.56 4.09 2.49
C TRP A 49 -0.24 3.01 3.23
N GLN A 50 0.17 2.68 4.46
CA GLN A 50 -0.51 1.68 5.29
C GLN A 50 -2.00 1.99 5.47
N GLU A 51 -2.34 3.25 5.67
CA GLU A 51 -3.72 3.71 5.84
C GLU A 51 -4.57 3.44 4.59
N ASP A 52 -4.00 3.63 3.41
CA ASP A 52 -4.67 3.37 2.14
C ASP A 52 -4.80 1.86 1.88
N ALA A 53 -3.78 1.09 2.23
CA ALA A 53 -3.83 -0.37 2.17
C ALA A 53 -4.93 -0.92 3.09
N ASP A 54 -5.07 -0.38 4.30
CA ASP A 54 -6.13 -0.75 5.25
C ASP A 54 -7.52 -0.53 4.64
N LYS A 55 -7.74 0.62 4.03
CA LYS A 55 -9.02 0.93 3.37
C LYS A 55 -9.34 -0.03 2.23
N LEU A 56 -8.36 -0.37 1.42
CA LEU A 56 -8.52 -1.32 0.32
C LEU A 56 -8.86 -2.71 0.82
N MET A 57 -8.20 -3.18 1.86
CA MET A 57 -8.45 -4.51 2.41
C MET A 57 -9.86 -4.63 2.98
N VAL A 58 -10.36 -3.58 3.65
CA VAL A 58 -11.74 -3.53 4.12
C VAL A 58 -12.72 -3.53 2.94
N TRP A 59 -12.43 -2.77 1.90
CA TRP A 59 -13.26 -2.73 0.69
C TRP A 59 -13.34 -4.08 0.00
N TYR A 60 -12.20 -4.75 -0.22
CA TYR A 60 -12.16 -6.09 -0.82
C TYR A 60 -12.89 -7.12 0.04
N SER A 61 -12.70 -7.07 1.36
CA SER A 61 -13.38 -7.96 2.30
C SER A 61 -14.90 -7.80 2.20
N GLY A 62 -15.40 -6.57 2.16
CA GLY A 62 -16.82 -6.28 2.00
C GLY A 62 -17.37 -6.79 0.67
N TRP A 63 -16.64 -6.59 -0.41
CA TRP A 63 -17.05 -7.05 -1.74
C TRP A 63 -17.15 -8.57 -1.82
N TYR A 64 -16.08 -9.29 -1.43
CA TYR A 64 -16.08 -10.75 -1.47
C TYR A 64 -17.09 -11.38 -0.52
N ASN A 65 -17.24 -10.83 0.68
CA ASN A 65 -18.27 -11.31 1.60
C ASN A 65 -19.69 -11.03 1.08
N GLY A 66 -19.91 -9.89 0.43
CA GLY A 66 -21.16 -9.56 -0.24
C GLY A 66 -21.52 -10.55 -1.34
N LEU A 67 -20.57 -10.93 -2.17
CA LEU A 67 -20.75 -11.97 -3.20
C LEU A 67 -21.10 -13.32 -2.60
N ALA A 68 -20.52 -13.67 -1.47
CA ALA A 68 -20.79 -14.90 -0.72
C ALA A 68 -22.04 -14.82 0.15
N LYS A 69 -22.74 -13.68 0.18
CA LYS A 69 -23.90 -13.39 1.03
C LYS A 69 -23.61 -13.56 2.52
N LYS A 70 -22.42 -13.20 2.94
CA LYS A 70 -21.97 -13.20 4.34
C LYS A 70 -21.91 -11.78 4.86
N HIS A 71 -22.28 -11.59 6.14
CA HIS A 71 -22.29 -10.26 6.77
C HIS A 71 -21.49 -10.21 8.09
N PHE A 72 -20.63 -11.18 8.31
CA PHE A 72 -19.74 -11.20 9.48
C PHE A 72 -18.34 -10.77 9.09
N PHE A 73 -17.74 -9.95 9.94
CA PHE A 73 -16.37 -9.48 9.77
C PHE A 73 -15.51 -9.91 10.96
N ASN A 74 -14.48 -10.70 10.69
CA ASN A 74 -13.50 -11.08 11.70
C ASN A 74 -12.37 -10.06 11.71
N VAL A 75 -12.36 -9.18 12.71
CA VAL A 75 -11.43 -8.05 12.79
C VAL A 75 -9.98 -8.52 12.87
N SER A 76 -9.67 -9.45 13.74
CA SER A 76 -8.31 -9.98 13.93
C SER A 76 -7.77 -10.66 12.68
N ARG A 77 -8.61 -11.46 12.02
CA ARG A 77 -8.25 -12.13 10.77
C ARG A 77 -8.00 -11.15 9.65
N GLY A 78 -8.78 -10.08 9.57
CA GLY A 78 -8.64 -9.04 8.57
C GLY A 78 -7.25 -8.37 8.61
N VAL A 79 -6.79 -8.01 9.80
CA VAL A 79 -5.46 -7.41 10.00
C VAL A 79 -4.34 -8.37 9.59
N ARG A 80 -4.44 -9.62 10.01
CA ARG A 80 -3.45 -10.64 9.69
C ARG A 80 -3.38 -10.95 8.19
N LEU A 81 -4.55 -11.05 7.56
CA LEU A 81 -4.66 -11.31 6.12
C LEU A 81 -4.07 -10.18 5.29
N GLU A 82 -4.30 -8.95 5.68
CA GLU A 82 -3.69 -7.78 5.04
C GLU A 82 -2.17 -7.86 5.09
N HIS A 83 -1.59 -8.16 6.24
CA HIS A 83 -0.15 -8.29 6.40
C HIS A 83 0.41 -9.40 5.49
N GLU A 84 -0.24 -10.55 5.43
CA GLU A 84 0.15 -11.68 4.58
C GLU A 84 0.11 -11.31 3.09
N VAL A 85 -0.91 -10.58 2.66
CA VAL A 85 -1.03 -10.14 1.27
C VAL A 85 0.08 -9.17 0.89
N ILE A 86 0.37 -8.19 1.74
CA ILE A 86 1.42 -7.18 1.49
C ILE A 86 2.81 -7.84 1.45
N VAL A 87 3.08 -8.78 2.34
CA VAL A 87 4.35 -9.51 2.37
C VAL A 87 4.50 -10.38 1.11
N HIS A 88 3.42 -10.97 0.63
CA HIS A 88 3.43 -11.77 -0.60
C HIS A 88 3.69 -10.90 -1.84
N CYS A 89 3.17 -9.69 -1.85
CA CYS A 89 3.43 -8.73 -2.92
C CYS A 89 4.89 -8.24 -2.89
#